data_1271df2da6b555bb1140597a14f2e573
#
_entry.id   1271df2da6b555bb1140597a14f2e573
#
_cell.length_a   1.000
_cell.length_b   1.000
_cell.length_c   1.000
_cell.angle_alpha   90.00
_cell.angle_beta   90.00
_cell.angle_gamma   90.00
#
_symmetry.space_group_name_H-M   'P 1'
#
loop_
_entity.id
_entity.type
_entity.pdbx_description
1 polymer ?
#
loop_
_entity_poly.entity_id
_entity_poly.type
_entity_poly.pdbx_seq_one_letter_code
_entity_poly.pdbx_strand_id
1 'polypeptide(L)'
;GRVDRHQPAPARSNQPYRVFLHDDTGELALTFFHAKGNWLEKALPLDEMVMVSGKIDWFNGRASMVHPDFIVKVSQAQDLPLVEPVYPLTAGLSPKVLRRAIDGAVDRMPEIAEWIDPTLADRQGFPSVAEAFRTLHDPRDEADIDPRAACRRRLAYDEFLAGQVSLALVRQRLRRVPGRPIPVLADALPVLRHRIVCNFAAAS
;
A
#
# COMPACT_ATOMS: atom_id res chain seq x y z
N GLY A 1 -19.78 -18.20 6.93
CA GLY A 1 -20.35 -19.23 7.82
C GLY A 1 -21.50 -18.69 8.66
N ARG A 2 -22.25 -19.58 9.27
CA ARG A 2 -23.34 -19.25 10.20
C ARG A 2 -22.81 -19.15 11.61
N VAL A 3 -23.24 -18.15 12.38
CA VAL A 3 -22.89 -18.00 13.79
C VAL A 3 -23.60 -19.09 14.62
N ASP A 4 -22.81 -19.99 15.22
CA ASP A 4 -23.33 -21.12 16.00
C ASP A 4 -23.48 -20.75 17.48
N ARG A 5 -22.39 -20.26 18.10
CA ARG A 5 -22.40 -19.97 19.54
C ARG A 5 -21.38 -18.92 19.91
N HIS A 6 -21.67 -18.24 21.00
CA HIS A 6 -20.75 -17.36 21.69
C HIS A 6 -20.19 -18.04 22.95
N GLN A 7 -18.91 -17.84 23.17
CA GLN A 7 -18.22 -18.26 24.40
C GLN A 7 -17.57 -17.03 25.04
N PRO A 8 -18.28 -16.35 25.95
CA PRO A 8 -17.73 -15.21 26.68
C PRO A 8 -16.51 -15.59 27.50
N ALA A 9 -15.59 -14.66 27.69
CA ALA A 9 -14.48 -14.84 28.62
C ALA A 9 -15.03 -14.99 30.04
N PRO A 10 -14.55 -15.95 30.84
CA PRO A 10 -14.93 -16.05 32.24
C PRO A 10 -14.59 -14.77 33.02
N ALA A 11 -15.42 -14.40 33.97
CA ALA A 11 -15.18 -13.23 34.79
C ALA A 11 -13.81 -13.29 35.46
N ARG A 12 -13.04 -12.20 35.38
CA ARG A 12 -11.68 -12.07 35.94
C ARG A 12 -10.63 -13.01 35.35
N SER A 13 -10.83 -13.49 34.12
CA SER A 13 -9.85 -14.29 33.38
C SER A 13 -9.26 -13.52 32.23
N ASN A 14 -8.02 -13.85 31.81
CA ASN A 14 -7.38 -13.33 30.61
C ASN A 14 -7.76 -14.14 29.35
N GLN A 15 -8.76 -15.02 29.47
CA GLN A 15 -9.20 -15.77 28.27
C GLN A 15 -9.91 -14.86 27.28
N PRO A 16 -9.73 -15.11 25.99
CA PRO A 16 -10.42 -14.33 24.96
C PRO A 16 -11.90 -14.70 24.86
N TYR A 17 -12.70 -13.76 24.39
CA TYR A 17 -14.04 -14.03 23.91
C TYR A 17 -13.95 -14.80 22.59
N ARG A 18 -14.72 -15.87 22.42
CA ARG A 18 -14.77 -16.64 21.20
C ARG A 18 -16.17 -16.67 20.61
N VAL A 19 -16.23 -16.63 19.29
CA VAL A 19 -17.48 -16.87 18.52
C VAL A 19 -17.18 -17.97 17.52
N PHE A 20 -18.05 -18.94 17.45
CA PHE A 20 -17.89 -20.08 16.55
C PHE A 20 -18.82 -19.92 15.36
N LEU A 21 -18.23 -20.03 14.18
CA LEU A 21 -18.94 -20.08 12.91
C LEU A 21 -18.85 -21.48 12.35
N HIS A 22 -19.88 -21.92 11.63
CA HIS A 22 -19.81 -23.15 10.87
C HIS A 22 -20.38 -22.97 9.46
N ASP A 23 -19.91 -23.77 8.55
CA ASP A 23 -20.45 -23.97 7.21
C ASP A 23 -20.28 -25.42 6.77
N ASP A 24 -20.54 -25.71 5.50
CA ASP A 24 -20.44 -27.06 4.95
C ASP A 24 -19.01 -27.61 4.95
N THR A 25 -17.98 -26.75 5.14
CA THR A 25 -16.57 -27.12 5.14
C THR A 25 -15.99 -27.34 6.54
N GLY A 26 -16.62 -26.80 7.57
CA GLY A 26 -16.17 -26.98 8.95
C GLY A 26 -16.52 -25.87 9.91
N GLU A 27 -15.79 -25.83 11.04
CA GLU A 27 -15.92 -24.85 12.12
C GLU A 27 -14.74 -23.88 12.12
N LEU A 28 -15.03 -22.59 12.27
CA LEU A 28 -14.05 -21.51 12.45
C LEU A 28 -14.29 -20.82 13.79
N ALA A 29 -13.26 -20.71 14.63
CA ALA A 29 -13.30 -19.97 15.89
C ALA A 29 -12.77 -18.55 15.72
N LEU A 30 -13.63 -17.53 15.84
CA LEU A 30 -13.21 -16.13 15.95
C LEU A 30 -12.77 -15.83 17.37
N THR A 31 -11.61 -15.25 17.54
CA THR A 31 -11.00 -15.00 18.86
C THR A 31 -10.79 -13.50 19.07
N PHE A 32 -11.36 -12.96 20.14
CA PHE A 32 -11.28 -11.54 20.46
C PHE A 32 -10.66 -11.33 21.85
N PHE A 33 -9.48 -10.75 21.91
CA PHE A 33 -8.86 -10.32 23.15
C PHE A 33 -9.44 -8.97 23.60
N HIS A 34 -9.64 -8.82 24.90
CA HIS A 34 -10.14 -7.57 25.49
C HIS A 34 -11.50 -7.09 24.96
N ALA A 35 -12.34 -7.99 24.48
CA ALA A 35 -13.70 -7.63 24.08
C ALA A 35 -14.49 -7.11 25.29
N LYS A 36 -15.01 -5.88 25.15
CA LYS A 36 -15.83 -5.24 26.20
C LYS A 36 -17.24 -5.02 25.69
N GLY A 37 -18.22 -5.26 26.58
CA GLY A 37 -19.62 -5.05 26.24
C GLY A 37 -20.19 -6.13 25.32
N ASN A 38 -21.40 -5.88 24.82
CA ASN A 38 -22.18 -6.81 24.00
C ASN A 38 -22.13 -6.46 22.49
N TRP A 39 -21.09 -5.74 22.04
CA TRP A 39 -20.97 -5.38 20.63
C TRP A 39 -20.78 -6.60 19.72
N LEU A 40 -20.10 -7.65 20.24
CA LEU A 40 -19.92 -8.91 19.49
C LEU A 40 -21.26 -9.61 19.22
N GLU A 41 -22.17 -9.64 20.19
CA GLU A 41 -23.49 -10.22 20.00
C GLU A 41 -24.34 -9.45 18.98
N LYS A 42 -24.09 -8.13 18.86
CA LYS A 42 -24.73 -7.29 17.85
C LYS A 42 -24.10 -7.44 16.46
N ALA A 43 -22.78 -7.57 16.41
CA ALA A 43 -22.03 -7.74 15.17
C ALA A 43 -22.17 -9.15 14.58
N LEU A 44 -22.32 -10.15 15.44
CA LEU A 44 -22.37 -11.57 15.14
C LEU A 44 -23.62 -12.20 15.83
N PRO A 45 -24.85 -11.86 15.42
CA PRO A 45 -26.04 -12.47 16.01
C PRO A 45 -26.07 -13.99 15.77
N LEU A 46 -26.60 -14.74 16.71
CA LEU A 46 -26.78 -16.19 16.57
C LEU A 46 -27.63 -16.50 15.34
N ASP A 47 -27.34 -17.62 14.71
CA ASP A 47 -28.00 -18.14 13.49
C ASP A 47 -27.87 -17.24 12.26
N GLU A 48 -27.18 -16.09 12.33
CA GLU A 48 -26.97 -15.22 11.19
C GLU A 48 -25.83 -15.73 10.29
N MET A 49 -26.02 -15.62 8.98
CA MET A 49 -24.95 -15.86 8.00
C MET A 49 -24.07 -14.63 7.89
N VAL A 50 -22.81 -14.80 8.21
CA VAL A 50 -21.80 -13.72 8.16
C VAL A 50 -20.62 -14.11 7.28
N MET A 51 -19.99 -13.10 6.70
CA MET A 51 -18.70 -13.20 6.04
C MET A 51 -17.65 -12.54 6.93
N VAL A 52 -16.55 -13.24 7.12
CA VAL A 52 -15.41 -12.74 7.90
C VAL A 52 -14.16 -12.80 7.05
N SER A 53 -13.30 -11.81 7.19
CA SER A 53 -12.00 -11.75 6.53
C SER A 53 -10.91 -11.53 7.56
N GLY A 54 -9.78 -12.21 7.40
CA GLY A 54 -8.64 -12.09 8.29
C GLY A 54 -7.68 -13.27 8.13
N LYS A 55 -6.60 -13.25 8.90
CA LYS A 55 -5.63 -14.32 8.91
C LYS A 55 -6.16 -15.55 9.65
N ILE A 56 -6.14 -16.70 8.99
CA ILE A 56 -6.49 -17.98 9.60
C ILE A 56 -5.23 -18.61 10.17
N ASP A 57 -5.30 -18.99 11.45
CA ASP A 57 -4.29 -19.79 12.14
C ASP A 57 -4.89 -21.14 12.55
N TRP A 58 -4.10 -22.20 12.51
CA TRP A 58 -4.50 -23.52 12.93
C TRP A 58 -3.98 -23.81 14.33
N PHE A 59 -4.88 -24.08 15.26
CA PHE A 59 -4.53 -24.43 16.63
C PHE A 59 -5.23 -25.73 17.04
N ASN A 60 -4.45 -26.74 17.41
CA ASN A 60 -4.96 -28.06 17.78
C ASN A 60 -5.93 -28.69 16.73
N GLY A 61 -5.62 -28.50 15.46
CA GLY A 61 -6.44 -29.03 14.36
C GLY A 61 -7.74 -28.24 14.11
N ARG A 62 -7.93 -27.10 14.73
CA ARG A 62 -9.08 -26.21 14.54
C ARG A 62 -8.66 -24.91 13.89
N ALA A 63 -9.45 -24.47 12.91
CA ALA A 63 -9.26 -23.16 12.30
C ALA A 63 -9.64 -22.06 13.31
N SER A 64 -8.79 -21.07 13.44
CA SER A 64 -9.01 -19.91 14.31
C SER A 64 -8.61 -18.64 13.59
N MET A 65 -9.36 -17.56 13.82
CA MET A 65 -9.07 -16.23 13.32
C MET A 65 -9.07 -15.23 14.48
N VAL A 66 -7.94 -14.59 14.68
CA VAL A 66 -7.78 -13.62 15.78
C VAL A 66 -8.04 -12.22 15.24
N HIS A 67 -9.00 -11.52 15.85
CA HIS A 67 -9.38 -10.16 15.45
C HIS A 67 -9.61 -10.04 13.94
N PRO A 68 -10.70 -10.59 13.39
CA PRO A 68 -11.03 -10.44 11.98
C PRO A 68 -10.93 -8.98 11.52
N ASP A 69 -10.36 -8.76 10.34
CA ASP A 69 -10.26 -7.42 9.74
C ASP A 69 -11.64 -6.90 9.35
N PHE A 70 -12.50 -7.79 8.83
CA PHE A 70 -13.87 -7.49 8.44
C PHE A 70 -14.85 -8.55 8.99
N ILE A 71 -15.98 -8.05 9.41
CA ILE A 71 -17.16 -8.83 9.82
C ILE A 71 -18.36 -8.15 9.17
N VAL A 72 -19.00 -8.81 8.20
CA VAL A 72 -20.17 -8.27 7.50
C VAL A 72 -21.24 -9.33 7.34
N LYS A 73 -22.49 -8.91 7.24
CA LYS A 73 -23.58 -9.81 6.85
C LYS A 73 -23.41 -10.22 5.39
N VAL A 74 -23.82 -11.43 5.04
CA VAL A 74 -23.75 -11.89 3.64
C VAL A 74 -24.49 -10.95 2.68
N SER A 75 -25.56 -10.32 3.12
CA SER A 75 -26.29 -9.31 2.35
C SER A 75 -25.47 -8.05 2.04
N GLN A 76 -24.39 -7.82 2.77
CA GLN A 76 -23.46 -6.69 2.62
C GLN A 76 -22.09 -7.14 2.10
N ALA A 77 -21.97 -8.37 1.63
CA ALA A 77 -20.69 -8.92 1.15
C ALA A 77 -20.12 -8.16 -0.04
N GLN A 78 -20.97 -7.53 -0.84
CA GLN A 78 -20.58 -6.66 -1.95
C GLN A 78 -19.87 -5.37 -1.49
N ASP A 79 -20.02 -5.00 -0.23
CA ASP A 79 -19.37 -3.82 0.36
C ASP A 79 -17.92 -4.11 0.82
N LEU A 80 -17.49 -5.39 0.76
CA LEU A 80 -16.13 -5.77 1.06
C LEU A 80 -15.22 -5.39 -0.10
N PRO A 81 -14.11 -4.67 0.16
CA PRO A 81 -13.15 -4.39 -0.88
C PRO A 81 -12.48 -5.70 -1.34
N LEU A 82 -12.42 -5.93 -2.66
CA LEU A 82 -11.68 -7.05 -3.24
C LEU A 82 -10.17 -6.89 -3.03
N VAL A 83 -9.73 -5.66 -3.00
CA VAL A 83 -8.33 -5.28 -2.81
C VAL A 83 -8.27 -4.15 -1.80
N GLU A 84 -7.34 -4.22 -0.87
CA GLU A 84 -7.14 -3.19 0.14
C GLU A 84 -5.67 -2.75 0.20
N PRO A 85 -5.37 -1.45 0.14
CA PRO A 85 -4.01 -0.96 0.32
C PRO A 85 -3.56 -1.14 1.76
N VAL A 86 -2.39 -1.76 1.93
CA VAL A 86 -1.77 -1.97 3.24
C VAL A 86 -0.64 -0.97 3.43
N TYR A 87 -0.71 -0.22 4.53
CA TYR A 87 0.29 0.80 4.87
C TYR A 87 1.12 0.35 6.07
N PRO A 88 2.42 0.69 6.11
CA PRO A 88 3.22 0.48 7.30
C PRO A 88 2.68 1.31 8.46
N LEU A 89 2.54 0.70 9.62
CA LEU A 89 1.96 1.32 10.81
C LEU A 89 3.00 1.53 11.89
N THR A 90 2.79 2.56 12.70
CA THR A 90 3.52 2.80 13.94
C THR A 90 2.66 2.45 15.15
N ALA A 91 3.28 2.27 16.31
CA ALA A 91 2.56 1.95 17.53
C ALA A 91 1.47 3.00 17.86
N GLY A 92 0.28 2.53 18.18
CA GLY A 92 -0.87 3.37 18.52
C GLY A 92 -1.73 3.82 17.33
N LEU A 93 -1.30 3.55 16.08
CA LEU A 93 -2.08 3.87 14.88
C LEU A 93 -2.75 2.62 14.33
N SER A 94 -4.08 2.63 14.21
CA SER A 94 -4.81 1.53 13.61
C SER A 94 -4.95 1.69 12.09
N PRO A 95 -5.03 0.58 11.31
CA PRO A 95 -5.22 0.62 9.85
C PRO A 95 -6.44 1.48 9.46
N LYS A 96 -7.55 1.32 10.18
CA LYS A 96 -8.79 2.08 9.96
C LYS A 96 -8.63 3.60 10.08
N VAL A 97 -7.86 4.04 11.08
CA VAL A 97 -7.62 5.48 11.30
C VAL A 97 -6.76 6.04 10.17
N LEU A 98 -5.68 5.31 9.82
CA LEU A 98 -4.80 5.73 8.73
C LEU A 98 -5.53 5.76 7.39
N ARG A 99 -6.31 4.70 7.08
CA ARG A 99 -7.12 4.65 5.87
C ARG A 99 -8.03 5.86 5.74
N ARG A 100 -8.84 6.16 6.77
CA ARG A 100 -9.73 7.32 6.77
C ARG A 100 -8.99 8.64 6.57
N ALA A 101 -7.78 8.79 7.14
CA ALA A 101 -6.98 9.99 6.95
C ALA A 101 -6.50 10.13 5.50
N ILE A 102 -6.07 9.03 4.87
CA ILE A 102 -5.63 8.98 3.48
C ILE A 102 -6.80 9.26 2.54
N ASP A 103 -7.94 8.59 2.72
CA ASP A 103 -9.16 8.81 1.94
C ASP A 103 -9.55 10.29 1.99
N GLY A 104 -9.60 10.86 3.20
CA GLY A 104 -9.91 12.28 3.37
C GLY A 104 -8.86 13.23 2.78
N ALA A 105 -7.61 12.83 2.64
CA ALA A 105 -6.58 13.63 1.97
C ALA A 105 -6.72 13.54 0.44
N VAL A 106 -6.97 12.36 -0.10
CA VAL A 106 -7.21 12.13 -1.53
C VAL A 106 -8.46 12.88 -2.00
N ASP A 107 -9.55 12.85 -1.22
CA ASP A 107 -10.78 13.58 -1.52
C ASP A 107 -10.60 15.10 -1.56
N ARG A 108 -9.66 15.63 -0.75
CA ARG A 108 -9.36 17.06 -0.66
C ARG A 108 -8.19 17.49 -1.52
N MET A 109 -7.67 16.60 -2.36
CA MET A 109 -6.56 16.94 -3.24
C MET A 109 -6.95 18.10 -4.16
N PRO A 110 -6.17 19.18 -4.19
CA PRO A 110 -6.46 20.33 -5.06
C PRO A 110 -6.31 19.93 -6.53
N GLU A 111 -6.89 20.72 -7.41
CA GLU A 111 -6.56 20.63 -8.83
C GLU A 111 -5.07 20.94 -9.02
N ILE A 112 -4.35 19.98 -9.55
CA ILE A 112 -2.92 20.10 -9.85
C ILE A 112 -2.78 20.23 -11.36
N ALA A 113 -2.14 21.32 -11.80
CA ALA A 113 -1.87 21.53 -13.19
C ALA A 113 -1.01 20.39 -13.76
N GLU A 114 -1.40 19.89 -14.92
CA GLU A 114 -0.66 18.81 -15.58
C GLU A 114 0.68 19.33 -16.11
N TRP A 115 1.76 18.62 -15.84
CA TRP A 115 3.13 18.96 -16.27
C TRP A 115 3.69 18.04 -17.34
N ILE A 116 2.99 16.95 -17.65
CA ILE A 116 3.40 16.03 -18.71
C ILE A 116 2.92 16.60 -20.05
N ASP A 117 3.75 16.44 -21.06
CA ASP A 117 3.35 16.72 -22.43
C ASP A 117 2.12 15.88 -22.80
N PRO A 118 1.04 16.50 -23.28
CA PRO A 118 -0.21 15.80 -23.60
C PRO A 118 -0.01 14.63 -24.58
N THR A 119 0.83 14.82 -25.59
CA THR A 119 1.13 13.78 -26.61
C THR A 119 1.79 12.57 -25.96
N LEU A 120 2.66 12.81 -24.98
CA LEU A 120 3.30 11.73 -24.22
C LEU A 120 2.30 11.03 -23.31
N ALA A 121 1.46 11.79 -22.60
CA ALA A 121 0.43 11.25 -21.73
C ALA A 121 -0.52 10.32 -22.51
N ASP A 122 -1.03 10.79 -23.64
CA ASP A 122 -1.92 10.02 -24.51
C ASP A 122 -1.25 8.74 -25.04
N ARG A 123 -0.02 8.85 -25.54
CA ARG A 123 0.74 7.71 -26.07
C ARG A 123 1.01 6.64 -25.01
N GLN A 124 1.21 7.03 -23.77
CA GLN A 124 1.51 6.13 -22.67
C GLN A 124 0.24 5.66 -21.95
N GLY A 125 -0.91 6.25 -22.24
CA GLY A 125 -2.16 6.00 -21.52
C GLY A 125 -2.08 6.40 -20.05
N PHE A 126 -1.38 7.52 -19.76
CA PHE A 126 -1.26 8.00 -18.38
C PHE A 126 -2.55 8.70 -17.94
N PRO A 127 -3.10 8.34 -16.80
CA PRO A 127 -4.17 9.11 -16.19
C PRO A 127 -3.66 10.45 -15.68
N SER A 128 -4.56 11.35 -15.30
CA SER A 128 -4.20 12.54 -14.53
C SER A 128 -3.53 12.15 -13.20
N VAL A 129 -2.73 13.04 -12.64
CA VAL A 129 -2.07 12.78 -11.35
C VAL A 129 -3.10 12.49 -10.26
N ALA A 130 -4.23 13.19 -10.25
CA ALA A 130 -5.30 12.98 -9.30
C ALA A 130 -5.94 11.60 -9.42
N GLU A 131 -6.20 11.15 -10.63
CA GLU A 131 -6.72 9.80 -10.89
C GLU A 131 -5.71 8.73 -10.51
N ALA A 132 -4.42 8.93 -10.82
CA ALA A 132 -3.37 8.01 -10.43
C ALA A 132 -3.30 7.81 -8.90
N PHE A 133 -3.39 8.90 -8.14
CA PHE A 133 -3.43 8.81 -6.67
C PHE A 133 -4.69 8.12 -6.18
N ARG A 134 -5.87 8.45 -6.72
CA ARG A 134 -7.13 7.79 -6.32
C ARG A 134 -7.06 6.29 -6.56
N THR A 135 -6.69 5.87 -7.75
CA THR A 135 -6.59 4.44 -8.09
C THR A 135 -5.62 3.70 -7.18
N LEU A 136 -4.47 4.29 -6.83
CA LEU A 136 -3.49 3.64 -5.97
C LEU A 136 -3.93 3.54 -4.50
N HIS A 137 -4.70 4.49 -4.02
CA HIS A 137 -5.18 4.50 -2.64
C HIS A 137 -6.56 3.87 -2.46
N ASP A 138 -7.31 3.68 -3.54
CA ASP A 138 -8.59 2.97 -3.59
C ASP A 138 -8.66 2.05 -4.82
N PRO A 139 -7.81 1.00 -4.87
CA PRO A 139 -7.81 0.04 -5.96
C PRO A 139 -9.12 -0.77 -5.94
N ARG A 140 -9.69 -1.02 -7.12
CA ARG A 140 -10.96 -1.72 -7.26
C ARG A 140 -10.80 -3.19 -7.59
N ASP A 141 -9.74 -3.53 -8.30
CA ASP A 141 -9.48 -4.87 -8.80
C ASP A 141 -7.97 -5.17 -8.89
N GLU A 142 -7.64 -6.39 -9.34
CA GLU A 142 -6.27 -6.84 -9.52
C GLU A 142 -5.51 -6.04 -10.61
N ALA A 143 -6.20 -5.46 -11.60
CA ALA A 143 -5.54 -4.67 -12.64
C ALA A 143 -4.96 -3.36 -12.08
N ASP A 144 -5.63 -2.78 -11.08
CA ASP A 144 -5.17 -1.55 -10.41
C ASP A 144 -3.88 -1.76 -9.61
N ILE A 145 -3.66 -2.98 -9.10
CA ILE A 145 -2.45 -3.33 -8.33
C ILE A 145 -1.31 -3.90 -9.17
N ASP A 146 -1.52 -4.15 -10.46
CA ASP A 146 -0.46 -4.60 -11.36
C ASP A 146 0.73 -3.62 -11.33
N PRO A 147 1.97 -4.10 -11.22
CA PRO A 147 3.16 -3.24 -11.30
C PRO A 147 3.24 -2.40 -12.57
N ARG A 148 2.57 -2.84 -13.65
CA ARG A 148 2.50 -2.16 -14.94
C ARG A 148 1.24 -1.31 -15.11
N ALA A 149 0.37 -1.23 -14.10
CA ALA A 149 -0.82 -0.38 -14.15
C ALA A 149 -0.47 1.07 -14.56
N ALA A 150 -1.31 1.70 -15.35
CA ALA A 150 -1.06 3.04 -15.86
C ALA A 150 -0.85 4.08 -14.74
N CYS A 151 -1.59 3.97 -13.64
CA CYS A 151 -1.44 4.80 -12.45
C CYS A 151 -0.05 4.69 -11.82
N ARG A 152 0.50 3.46 -11.69
CA ARG A 152 1.85 3.24 -11.14
C ARG A 152 2.93 3.76 -12.09
N ARG A 153 2.79 3.49 -13.38
CA ARG A 153 3.72 3.99 -14.41
C ARG A 153 3.72 5.51 -14.45
N ARG A 154 2.56 6.14 -14.29
CA ARG A 154 2.42 7.59 -14.21
C ARG A 154 3.23 8.16 -13.05
N LEU A 155 3.02 7.69 -11.82
CA LEU A 155 3.74 8.20 -10.65
C LEU A 155 5.23 7.86 -10.68
N ALA A 156 5.61 6.69 -11.21
CA ALA A 156 7.02 6.37 -11.43
C ALA A 156 7.69 7.33 -12.42
N TYR A 157 6.99 7.71 -13.48
CA TYR A 157 7.48 8.73 -14.42
C TYR A 157 7.65 10.09 -13.73
N ASP A 158 6.68 10.52 -12.93
CA ASP A 158 6.73 11.80 -12.21
C ASP A 158 7.90 11.86 -11.24
N GLU A 159 8.11 10.81 -10.46
CA GLU A 159 9.23 10.70 -9.51
C GLU A 159 10.57 10.75 -10.24
N PHE A 160 10.69 9.98 -11.34
CA PHE A 160 11.90 9.99 -12.15
C PHE A 160 12.16 11.36 -12.78
N LEU A 161 11.13 12.00 -13.35
CA LEU A 161 11.22 13.34 -13.93
C LEU A 161 11.67 14.37 -12.89
N ALA A 162 11.02 14.36 -11.71
CA ALA A 162 11.38 15.26 -10.61
C ALA A 162 12.85 15.09 -10.19
N GLY A 163 13.32 13.85 -10.10
CA GLY A 163 14.73 13.54 -9.84
C GLY A 163 15.67 14.09 -10.93
N GLN A 164 15.34 13.90 -12.21
CA GLN A 164 16.16 14.40 -13.32
C GLN A 164 16.17 15.93 -13.38
N VAL A 165 15.05 16.59 -13.19
CA VAL A 165 14.95 18.06 -13.13
C VAL A 165 15.78 18.61 -11.97
N SER A 166 15.67 18.00 -10.79
CA SER A 166 16.46 18.39 -9.62
C SER A 166 17.97 18.30 -9.89
N LEU A 167 18.41 17.20 -10.48
CA LEU A 167 19.81 17.01 -10.88
C LEU A 167 20.26 18.03 -11.93
N ALA A 168 19.41 18.34 -12.90
CA ALA A 168 19.70 19.33 -13.94
C ALA A 168 19.88 20.73 -13.34
N LEU A 169 19.01 21.11 -12.39
CA LEU A 169 19.10 22.39 -11.67
C LEU A 169 20.38 22.49 -10.83
N VAL A 170 20.74 21.42 -10.11
CA VAL A 170 22.00 21.38 -9.35
C VAL A 170 23.19 21.52 -10.27
N ARG A 171 23.23 20.78 -11.39
CA ARG A 171 24.31 20.88 -12.37
C ARG A 171 24.41 22.28 -12.98
N GLN A 172 23.27 22.90 -13.31
CA GLN A 172 23.23 24.27 -13.81
C GLN A 172 23.81 25.26 -12.78
N ARG A 173 23.46 25.08 -11.50
CA ARG A 173 23.98 25.93 -10.40
C ARG A 173 25.48 25.76 -10.24
N LEU A 174 25.99 24.53 -10.25
CA LEU A 174 27.42 24.24 -10.13
C LEU A 174 28.22 24.78 -11.31
N ARG A 175 27.67 24.74 -12.55
CA ARG A 175 28.35 25.31 -13.74
C ARG A 175 28.49 26.84 -13.69
N ARG A 176 27.67 27.54 -12.89
CA ARG A 176 27.80 29.01 -12.69
C ARG A 176 28.92 29.38 -11.74
N VAL A 177 29.45 28.45 -10.98
CA VAL A 177 30.61 28.68 -10.13
C VAL A 177 31.88 28.48 -10.98
N PRO A 178 32.71 29.52 -11.18
CA PRO A 178 33.93 29.36 -11.98
C PRO A 178 34.83 28.33 -11.31
N GLY A 179 35.20 27.31 -12.07
CA GLY A 179 36.15 26.29 -11.60
C GLY A 179 37.49 26.91 -11.31
N ARG A 180 38.18 26.44 -10.26
CA ARG A 180 39.57 26.79 -10.05
C ARG A 180 40.44 26.14 -11.14
N PRO A 181 41.13 26.91 -11.99
CA PRO A 181 41.99 26.31 -12.98
C PRO A 181 43.11 25.50 -12.30
N ILE A 182 43.14 24.22 -12.60
CA ILE A 182 44.26 23.36 -12.18
C ILE A 182 45.25 23.34 -13.33
N PRO A 183 46.45 23.88 -13.15
CA PRO A 183 47.46 23.79 -14.19
C PRO A 183 47.82 22.31 -14.37
N VAL A 184 47.40 21.74 -15.47
CA VAL A 184 47.80 20.38 -15.87
C VAL A 184 49.06 20.53 -16.72
N LEU A 185 50.13 19.88 -16.34
CA LEU A 185 51.30 19.75 -17.18
C LEU A 185 50.87 19.15 -18.53
N ALA A 186 51.26 19.79 -19.63
CA ALA A 186 50.86 19.40 -20.98
C ALA A 186 51.12 17.92 -21.28
N ASP A 187 52.13 17.35 -20.67
CA ASP A 187 52.53 15.94 -20.81
C ASP A 187 51.60 14.95 -20.06
N ALA A 188 50.79 15.43 -19.11
CA ALA A 188 49.86 14.57 -18.38
C ALA A 188 48.55 14.28 -19.13
N LEU A 189 48.17 15.13 -20.06
CA LEU A 189 46.94 15.02 -20.84
C LEU A 189 46.85 13.74 -21.71
N PRO A 190 47.91 13.34 -22.42
CA PRO A 190 47.89 12.08 -23.20
C PRO A 190 47.75 10.85 -22.32
N VAL A 191 48.40 10.83 -21.14
CA VAL A 191 48.37 9.71 -20.18
C VAL A 191 46.95 9.57 -19.55
N LEU A 192 46.31 10.68 -19.21
CA LEU A 192 44.96 10.71 -18.67
C LEU A 192 43.96 10.26 -19.73
N ARG A 193 44.08 10.73 -20.96
CA ARG A 193 43.23 10.28 -22.09
C ARG A 193 43.34 8.77 -22.32
N HIS A 194 44.56 8.26 -22.32
CA HIS A 194 44.80 6.83 -22.52
C HIS A 194 44.21 5.96 -21.41
N ARG A 195 44.35 6.38 -20.12
CA ARG A 195 43.74 5.64 -18.99
C ARG A 195 42.21 5.67 -18.97
N ILE A 196 41.59 6.80 -19.35
CA ILE A 196 40.13 6.90 -19.42
C ILE A 196 39.58 5.98 -20.51
N VAL A 197 40.19 6.00 -21.71
CA VAL A 197 39.73 5.16 -22.83
C VAL A 197 39.95 3.67 -22.55
N CYS A 198 41.10 3.28 -21.92
CA CYS A 198 41.33 1.86 -21.58
C CYS A 198 40.41 1.35 -20.47
N ASN A 199 40.02 2.17 -19.50
CA ASN A 199 39.09 1.76 -18.48
C ASN A 199 37.63 1.61 -19.00
N PHE A 200 37.22 2.38 -19.99
CA PHE A 200 35.92 2.20 -20.65
C PHE A 200 35.86 0.96 -21.57
N ALA A 201 36.95 0.63 -22.22
CA ALA A 201 37.04 -0.56 -23.07
C ALA A 201 37.15 -1.90 -22.29
N ALA A 202 37.56 -1.87 -21.03
CA ALA A 202 37.66 -3.04 -20.17
C ALA A 202 36.35 -3.33 -19.38
N ALA A 203 35.35 -2.47 -19.45
CA ALA A 203 34.06 -2.59 -18.79
C ALA A 203 32.91 -2.96 -19.77
N SER A 204 33.22 -3.26 -21.00
CA SER A 204 32.32 -3.80 -22.04
C SER A 204 32.65 -5.28 -22.25
#